data_a620b62dfd62aa4537043c53ebe34eac
#
_entry.id   a620b62dfd62aa4537043c53ebe34eac
#
_cell.length_a   1.000
_cell.length_b   1.000
_cell.length_c   1.000
_cell.angle_alpha   90.00
_cell.angle_beta   90.00
_cell.angle_gamma   90.00
#
_symmetry.space_group_name_H-M   'P 1'
#
loop_
_entity.id
_entity.type
_entity.pdbx_description
1 polymer ?
#
loop_
_entity_poly.entity_id
_entity_poly.type
_entity_poly.pdbx_seq_one_letter_code
_entity_poly.pdbx_strand_id
1 'polypeptide(L)'
;MAEIPEVTDATFAIDVLGSDQPVVVDFWAPWCGPCRVVAPIMKDLAATHGDQVKFVKLNIDENPGTGMRYSVLSIPTLILFDGGEPQETVVGARSRSHYEQAWGRWLNAAS
;
A
#
# COMPACT_ATOMS: atom_id res chain seq x y z
N MET A 1 -10.17 -0.19 15.86
CA MET A 1 -9.74 -0.51 14.48
C MET A 1 -8.26 -0.81 14.49
N ALA A 2 -7.87 -1.93 13.91
CA ALA A 2 -6.46 -2.31 13.89
C ALA A 2 -5.66 -1.41 12.96
N GLU A 3 -4.43 -1.12 13.34
CA GLU A 3 -3.51 -0.42 12.47
C GLU A 3 -3.14 -1.29 11.28
N ILE A 4 -2.80 -0.66 10.17
CA ILE A 4 -2.26 -1.36 9.02
C ILE A 4 -0.87 -1.90 9.40
N PRO A 5 -0.60 -3.21 9.17
CA PRO A 5 0.69 -3.78 9.53
C PRO A 5 1.86 -3.15 8.79
N GLU A 6 2.99 -3.05 9.45
CA GLU A 6 4.22 -2.60 8.81
C GLU A 6 4.97 -3.79 8.21
N VAL A 7 5.54 -3.56 7.03
CA VAL A 7 6.50 -4.48 6.42
C VAL A 7 7.85 -3.79 6.33
N THR A 8 8.90 -4.57 6.20
CA THR A 8 10.27 -4.07 6.15
C THR A 8 10.95 -4.60 4.90
N ASP A 9 12.17 -4.08 4.62
CA ASP A 9 12.99 -4.63 3.54
C ASP A 9 13.19 -6.13 3.73
N ALA A 10 13.37 -6.58 4.97
CA ALA A 10 13.59 -7.99 5.28
C ALA A 10 12.36 -8.87 5.09
N THR A 11 11.15 -8.32 5.33
CA THR A 11 9.91 -9.11 5.28
C THR A 11 9.14 -8.95 3.98
N PHE A 12 9.54 -8.01 3.12
CA PHE A 12 8.79 -7.66 1.92
C PHE A 12 8.55 -8.86 1.00
N ALA A 13 9.57 -9.67 0.78
CA ALA A 13 9.45 -10.83 -0.12
C ALA A 13 8.38 -11.80 0.37
N ILE A 14 8.33 -12.07 1.67
CA ILE A 14 7.36 -13.01 2.24
C ILE A 14 5.98 -12.38 2.34
N ASP A 15 5.91 -11.17 2.87
CA ASP A 15 4.63 -10.55 3.23
C ASP A 15 3.90 -9.95 2.03
N VAL A 16 4.63 -9.51 1.01
CA VAL A 16 4.05 -8.86 -0.17
C VAL A 16 4.20 -9.72 -1.40
N LEU A 17 5.43 -10.06 -1.77
CA LEU A 17 5.65 -10.79 -3.03
C LEU A 17 5.11 -12.21 -2.97
N GLY A 18 5.16 -12.85 -1.81
CA GLY A 18 4.64 -14.20 -1.59
C GLY A 18 3.20 -14.28 -1.13
N SER A 19 2.49 -13.15 -1.12
CA SER A 19 1.11 -13.12 -0.63
C SER A 19 0.14 -13.81 -1.60
N ASP A 20 -0.82 -14.54 -1.02
CA ASP A 20 -1.91 -15.16 -1.79
C ASP A 20 -2.96 -14.14 -2.23
N GLN A 21 -3.00 -13.00 -1.55
CA GLN A 21 -3.92 -11.90 -1.86
C GLN A 21 -3.16 -10.77 -2.55
N PRO A 22 -3.84 -9.95 -3.35
CA PRO A 22 -3.27 -8.66 -3.75
C PRO A 22 -2.94 -7.83 -2.52
N VAL A 23 -1.87 -7.04 -2.60
CA VAL A 23 -1.38 -6.24 -1.47
C VAL A 23 -1.18 -4.80 -1.91
N VAL A 24 -1.78 -3.85 -1.19
CA VAL A 24 -1.47 -2.43 -1.36
C VAL A 24 -0.39 -2.08 -0.33
N VAL A 25 0.71 -1.53 -0.82
CA VAL A 25 1.82 -1.07 0.02
C VAL A 25 1.84 0.45 0.02
N ASP A 26 1.73 1.05 1.20
CA ASP A 26 1.82 2.49 1.42
C ASP A 26 3.26 2.83 1.81
N PHE A 27 4.00 3.42 0.88
CA PHE A 27 5.37 3.89 1.14
C PHE A 27 5.27 5.28 1.77
N TRP A 28 5.75 5.42 3.01
CA TRP A 28 5.54 6.61 3.83
C TRP A 28 6.78 6.94 4.66
N ALA A 29 6.74 8.09 5.33
CA ALA A 29 7.76 8.46 6.32
C ALA A 29 7.11 9.31 7.44
N PRO A 30 7.66 9.28 8.65
CA PRO A 30 7.07 10.00 9.79
C PRO A 30 6.97 11.51 9.60
N TRP A 31 7.88 12.10 8.82
CA TRP A 31 7.92 13.55 8.58
C TRP A 31 7.02 14.01 7.45
N CYS A 32 6.35 13.10 6.79
CA CYS A 32 5.60 13.38 5.57
C CYS A 32 4.17 13.80 5.90
N GLY A 33 3.84 15.07 5.70
CA GLY A 33 2.50 15.60 5.94
C GLY A 33 1.41 14.93 5.11
N PRO A 34 1.57 14.84 3.77
CA PRO A 34 0.57 14.16 2.92
C PRO A 34 0.36 12.69 3.28
N CYS A 35 1.38 12.02 3.79
CA CYS A 35 1.24 10.63 4.26
C CYS A 35 0.23 10.52 5.41
N ARG A 36 0.18 11.54 6.27
CA ARG A 36 -0.78 11.57 7.38
C ARG A 36 -2.22 11.71 6.91
N VAL A 37 -2.43 12.37 5.78
CA VAL A 37 -3.75 12.49 5.17
C VAL A 37 -4.20 11.15 4.61
N VAL A 38 -3.28 10.39 4.04
CA VAL A 38 -3.58 9.09 3.42
C VAL A 38 -3.82 7.99 4.46
N ALA A 39 -3.14 8.06 5.60
CA ALA A 39 -3.19 6.99 6.60
C ALA A 39 -4.62 6.60 7.01
N PRO A 40 -5.53 7.53 7.37
CA PRO A 40 -6.89 7.12 7.72
C PRO A 40 -7.67 6.56 6.53
N ILE A 41 -7.39 7.03 5.32
CA ILE A 41 -8.04 6.50 4.12
C ILE A 41 -7.65 5.03 3.92
N MET A 42 -6.39 4.70 4.09
CA MET A 42 -5.92 3.32 3.96
C MET A 42 -6.51 2.42 5.06
N LYS A 43 -6.64 2.94 6.28
CA LYS A 43 -7.29 2.20 7.37
C LYS A 43 -8.75 1.90 7.03
N ASP A 44 -9.47 2.87 6.48
CA ASP A 44 -10.86 2.68 6.06
C ASP A 44 -10.99 1.65 4.95
N LEU A 45 -10.12 1.74 3.94
CA LEU A 45 -10.12 0.78 2.84
C LEU A 45 -9.78 -0.63 3.33
N ALA A 46 -8.84 -0.75 4.26
CA ALA A 46 -8.49 -2.03 4.85
C ALA A 46 -9.66 -2.63 5.64
N ALA A 47 -10.40 -1.79 6.37
CA ALA A 47 -11.57 -2.25 7.12
C ALA A 47 -12.68 -2.73 6.19
N THR A 48 -12.86 -2.06 5.05
CA THR A 48 -13.93 -2.37 4.10
C THR A 48 -13.56 -3.52 3.16
N HIS A 49 -12.33 -3.58 2.70
CA HIS A 49 -11.90 -4.47 1.62
C HIS A 49 -10.82 -5.47 2.04
N GLY A 50 -10.54 -5.60 3.33
CA GLY A 50 -9.48 -6.48 3.83
C GLY A 50 -9.64 -7.95 3.46
N ASP A 51 -10.85 -8.38 3.15
CA ASP A 51 -11.10 -9.76 2.69
C ASP A 51 -10.57 -9.99 1.27
N GLN A 52 -10.42 -8.93 0.49
CA GLN A 52 -10.02 -9.02 -0.92
C GLN A 52 -8.58 -8.60 -1.13
N VAL A 53 -8.17 -7.55 -0.44
CA VAL A 53 -6.86 -6.91 -0.62
C VAL A 53 -6.25 -6.66 0.74
N LYS A 54 -5.01 -7.08 0.89
CA LYS A 54 -4.23 -6.83 2.11
C LYS A 54 -3.64 -5.43 2.01
N PHE A 55 -3.66 -4.69 3.09
CA PHE A 55 -3.05 -3.35 3.15
C PHE A 55 -1.92 -3.36 4.16
N VAL A 56 -0.75 -2.90 3.74
CA VAL A 56 0.44 -2.79 4.59
C VAL A 56 1.13 -1.46 4.33
N LYS A 57 2.04 -1.07 5.22
CA LYS A 57 2.83 0.14 5.04
C LYS A 57 4.30 -0.14 5.25
N LEU A 58 5.15 0.65 4.58
CA LEU A 58 6.59 0.52 4.64
C LEU A 58 7.20 1.90 4.86
N ASN A 59 7.95 2.05 5.95
CA ASN A 59 8.64 3.29 6.31
C ASN A 59 9.94 3.36 5.51
N ILE A 60 10.04 4.30 4.57
CA ILE A 60 11.19 4.40 3.67
C ILE A 60 12.46 4.89 4.36
N ASP A 61 12.33 5.58 5.51
CA ASP A 61 13.51 6.02 6.25
C ASP A 61 14.27 4.84 6.84
N GLU A 62 13.53 3.87 7.36
CA GLU A 62 14.10 2.66 7.96
C GLU A 62 14.33 1.56 6.95
N ASN A 63 13.66 1.62 5.80
CA ASN A 63 13.66 0.56 4.80
C ASN A 63 13.87 1.14 3.40
N PRO A 64 15.06 1.67 3.11
CA PRO A 64 15.29 2.36 1.83
C PRO A 64 15.39 1.43 0.62
N GLY A 65 15.72 0.16 0.83
CA GLY A 65 15.98 -0.76 -0.28
C GLY A 65 14.77 -1.04 -1.14
N THR A 66 13.62 -1.30 -0.53
CA THR A 66 12.39 -1.60 -1.26
C THR A 66 11.90 -0.37 -2.04
N GLY A 67 11.96 0.81 -1.42
CA GLY A 67 11.59 2.05 -2.12
C GLY A 67 12.42 2.27 -3.36
N MET A 68 13.71 2.05 -3.26
CA MET A 68 14.63 2.18 -4.41
C MET A 68 14.32 1.16 -5.49
N ARG A 69 14.06 -0.08 -5.09
CA ARG A 69 13.76 -1.16 -6.04
C ARG A 69 12.56 -0.83 -6.92
N TYR A 70 11.54 -0.20 -6.37
CA TYR A 70 10.31 0.12 -7.10
C TYR A 70 10.24 1.57 -7.54
N SER A 71 11.36 2.28 -7.52
CA SER A 71 11.48 3.66 -8.01
C SER A 71 10.54 4.62 -7.30
N VAL A 72 10.41 4.47 -6.00
CA VAL A 72 9.62 5.40 -5.17
C VAL A 72 10.43 6.67 -4.99
N LEU A 73 10.08 7.71 -5.73
CA LEU A 73 10.81 8.99 -5.76
C LEU A 73 10.16 10.05 -4.88
N SER A 74 8.89 9.88 -4.57
CA SER A 74 8.15 10.81 -3.72
C SER A 74 7.16 10.02 -2.86
N ILE A 75 6.73 10.61 -1.75
CA ILE A 75 5.80 9.95 -0.83
C ILE A 75 4.63 10.88 -0.51
N PRO A 76 3.44 10.30 -0.27
CA PRO A 76 3.18 8.86 -0.29
C PRO A 76 3.15 8.31 -1.71
N THR A 77 3.63 7.10 -1.89
CA THR A 77 3.41 6.33 -3.09
C THR A 77 2.75 5.03 -2.66
N LEU A 78 1.67 4.67 -3.33
CA LEU A 78 0.90 3.49 -3.00
C LEU A 78 0.89 2.57 -4.22
N ILE A 79 1.35 1.34 -4.02
CA ILE A 79 1.48 0.37 -5.11
C ILE A 79 0.67 -0.87 -4.75
N LEU A 80 -0.22 -1.29 -5.66
CA LEU A 80 -0.90 -2.57 -5.52
C LEU A 80 -0.09 -3.64 -6.24
N PHE A 81 0.26 -4.68 -5.50
CA PHE A 81 0.97 -5.86 -6.01
C PHE A 81 -0.02 -7.01 -6.12
N ASP A 82 0.07 -7.78 -7.19
CA ASP A 82 -0.72 -8.99 -7.37
C ASP A 82 0.18 -10.07 -7.96
N GLY A 83 0.25 -11.20 -7.27
CA GLY A 83 1.13 -12.29 -7.69
C GLY A 83 2.60 -11.91 -7.70
N GLY A 84 3.00 -11.01 -6.81
CA GLY A 84 4.39 -10.54 -6.70
C GLY A 84 4.77 -9.46 -7.70
N GLU A 85 3.82 -8.97 -8.52
CA GLU A 85 4.08 -7.95 -9.54
C GLU A 85 3.33 -6.67 -9.23
N PRO A 86 3.97 -5.48 -9.37
CA PRO A 86 3.24 -4.22 -9.24
C PRO A 86 2.26 -4.05 -10.40
N GLN A 87 1.01 -3.69 -10.08
CA GLN A 87 -0.07 -3.56 -11.06
C GLN A 87 -0.53 -2.12 -11.24
N GLU A 88 -0.80 -1.42 -10.13
CA GLU A 88 -1.29 -0.06 -10.17
C GLU A 88 -0.57 0.77 -9.11
N THR A 89 -0.07 1.93 -9.51
CA THR A 89 0.63 2.85 -8.64
C THR A 89 -0.11 4.18 -8.58
N VAL A 90 -0.29 4.69 -7.37
CA VAL A 90 -0.86 6.03 -7.16
C VAL A 90 0.18 6.85 -6.39
N VAL A 91 0.60 7.96 -6.97
CA VAL A 91 1.58 8.86 -6.35
C VAL A 91 0.86 10.04 -5.75
N GLY A 92 1.17 10.33 -4.48
CA GLY A 92 0.62 11.47 -3.77
C GLY A 92 -0.67 11.16 -3.04
N ALA A 93 -1.08 12.12 -2.20
CA ALA A 93 -2.33 12.00 -1.46
C ALA A 93 -3.50 12.31 -2.37
N ARG A 94 -4.45 11.39 -2.44
CA ARG A 94 -5.65 11.51 -3.27
C ARG A 94 -6.89 11.28 -2.43
N SER A 95 -8.06 11.49 -3.04
CA SER A 95 -9.32 11.19 -2.38
C SER A 95 -9.52 9.68 -2.26
N ARG A 96 -10.37 9.26 -1.32
CA ARG A 96 -10.74 7.85 -1.19
C ARG A 96 -11.26 7.28 -2.51
N SER A 97 -12.12 8.04 -3.20
CA SER A 97 -12.69 7.56 -4.46
C SER A 97 -11.64 7.37 -5.55
N HIS A 98 -10.56 8.14 -5.53
CA HIS A 98 -9.47 7.96 -6.48
C HIS A 98 -8.82 6.58 -6.31
N TYR A 99 -8.55 6.20 -5.05
CA TYR A 99 -7.96 4.89 -4.77
C TYR A 99 -8.95 3.76 -5.08
N GLU A 100 -10.22 3.97 -4.77
CA GLU A 100 -11.26 2.97 -5.08
C GLU A 100 -11.37 2.72 -6.58
N GLN A 101 -11.22 3.75 -7.40
CA GLN A 101 -11.21 3.61 -8.85
C GLN A 101 -9.93 2.94 -9.35
N ALA A 102 -8.79 3.37 -8.84
CA ALA A 102 -7.50 2.83 -9.28
C ALA A 102 -7.40 1.33 -9.00
N TRP A 103 -7.92 0.89 -7.84
CA TRP A 103 -7.81 -0.50 -7.39
C TRP A 103 -9.12 -1.27 -7.45
N GLY A 104 -10.16 -0.69 -8.05
CA GLY A 104 -11.51 -1.27 -8.05
C GLY A 104 -11.57 -2.69 -8.57
N ARG A 105 -10.77 -3.01 -9.58
CA ARG A 105 -10.67 -4.35 -10.14
C ARG A 105 -10.33 -5.39 -9.09
N TRP A 106 -9.46 -5.06 -8.14
CA TRP A 106 -9.03 -5.97 -7.07
C TRP A 106 -9.90 -5.85 -5.83
N LEU A 107 -10.34 -4.64 -5.49
CA LEU A 107 -11.18 -4.42 -4.31
C LEU A 107 -12.52 -5.12 -4.43
N ASN A 108 -13.02 -5.31 -5.65
CA ASN A 108 -14.34 -5.88 -5.91
C ASN A 108 -14.28 -7.27 -6.55
N ALA A 109 -13.13 -7.93 -6.50
CA ALA A 109 -12.88 -9.14 -7.28
C ALA A 109 -13.66 -10.37 -6.81
N ALA A 110 -14.16 -10.39 -5.56
CA ALA A 110 -14.82 -11.56 -5.00
C ALA A 110 -16.33 -11.54 -5.15
N SER A 111 -16.86 -10.66 -5.92
CA SER A 111 -18.31 -10.63 -6.15
C SER A 111 -18.81 -11.87 -6.90
#